data_5dc04458420b1fc4ba5613a57e6bf36d
#
_entry.id   5dc04458420b1fc4ba5613a57e6bf36d
#
_cell.length_a   1.000
_cell.length_b   1.000
_cell.length_c   1.000
_cell.angle_alpha   90.00
_cell.angle_beta   90.00
_cell.angle_gamma   90.00
#
_symmetry.space_group_name_H-M   'P 1'
#
loop_
_entity.id
_entity.type
_entity.pdbx_description
1 polymer ?
#
loop_
_entity_poly.entity_id
_entity_poly.type
_entity_poly.pdbx_seq_one_letter_code
_entity_poly.pdbx_strand_id
1 'polypeptide(L)'
;MPVQTAMIIDDDVDLTCLLENILKDRRIHVLSVHTLQEAEDCLTYLKPTVIFLDNSFPDGLGINFIRNIHLADEEIKIIMMTAESAKWIEEKAKAEGINYFLRKPFSMETLNTILDKLELGRN
;
A
#
# COMPACT_ATOMS: atom_id res chain seq x y z
N MET A 1 -4.50 -0.16 22.83
CA MET A 1 -4.24 -0.65 21.46
C MET A 1 -3.72 0.48 20.62
N PRO A 2 -2.59 0.29 19.97
CA PRO A 2 -2.09 1.32 19.06
C PRO A 2 -3.03 1.47 17.88
N VAL A 3 -3.17 2.68 17.40
CA VAL A 3 -3.97 2.98 16.23
C VAL A 3 -3.22 2.52 14.99
N GLN A 4 -3.89 1.77 14.13
CA GLN A 4 -3.32 1.35 12.86
C GLN A 4 -3.64 2.38 11.79
N THR A 5 -2.67 2.69 10.97
CA THR A 5 -2.80 3.68 9.91
C THR A 5 -2.38 3.06 8.58
N ALA A 6 -3.17 3.27 7.55
CA ALA A 6 -2.85 2.85 6.20
C ALA A 6 -2.59 4.08 5.34
N MET A 7 -1.55 4.02 4.53
CA MET A 7 -1.31 5.04 3.52
C MET A 7 -1.59 4.39 2.17
N ILE A 8 -2.42 5.04 1.36
CA ILE A 8 -2.71 4.58 0.01
C ILE A 8 -1.98 5.51 -0.96
N ILE A 9 -1.10 4.94 -1.76
CA ILE A 9 -0.35 5.70 -2.77
C ILE A 9 -0.82 5.22 -4.13
N ASP A 10 -1.77 5.94 -4.71
CA ASP A 10 -2.39 5.56 -5.99
C ASP A 10 -3.10 6.79 -6.56
N ASP A 11 -3.02 6.99 -7.87
CA ASP A 11 -3.69 8.10 -8.51
C ASP A 11 -5.10 7.75 -9.03
N ASP A 12 -5.53 6.50 -8.86
CA ASP A 12 -6.87 6.04 -9.24
C ASP A 12 -7.86 6.40 -8.12
N VAL A 13 -8.66 7.43 -8.36
CA VAL A 13 -9.60 7.94 -7.36
C VAL A 13 -10.64 6.90 -6.96
N ASP A 14 -11.17 6.16 -7.93
CA ASP A 14 -12.23 5.18 -7.65
C ASP A 14 -11.71 4.04 -6.77
N LEU A 15 -10.53 3.52 -7.08
CA LEU A 15 -9.91 2.47 -6.28
C LEU A 15 -9.59 2.98 -4.89
N THR A 16 -9.05 4.20 -4.79
CA THR A 16 -8.71 4.81 -3.51
C THR A 16 -9.95 4.93 -2.62
N CYS A 17 -11.08 5.39 -3.19
CA CYS A 17 -12.32 5.50 -2.42
C CYS A 17 -12.80 4.14 -1.93
N LEU A 18 -12.70 3.11 -2.76
CA LEU A 18 -13.10 1.76 -2.36
C LEU A 18 -12.22 1.25 -1.22
N LEU A 19 -10.91 1.40 -1.34
CA LEU A 19 -9.98 0.99 -0.30
C LEU A 19 -10.22 1.75 1.00
N GLU A 20 -10.45 3.07 0.91
CA GLU A 20 -10.72 3.87 2.09
C GLU A 20 -11.94 3.34 2.86
N ASN A 21 -13.00 2.99 2.14
CA ASN A 21 -14.21 2.48 2.78
C ASN A 21 -13.95 1.14 3.47
N ILE A 22 -13.24 0.25 2.81
CA ILE A 22 -12.92 -1.06 3.38
C ILE A 22 -12.06 -0.92 4.62
N LEU A 23 -11.06 -0.06 4.56
CA LEU A 23 -10.15 0.14 5.69
C LEU A 23 -10.83 0.84 6.85
N LYS A 24 -11.68 1.81 6.58
CA LYS A 24 -12.45 2.49 7.63
C LYS A 24 -13.40 1.54 8.34
N ASP A 25 -14.01 0.62 7.59
CA ASP A 25 -14.88 -0.40 8.19
C ASP A 25 -14.09 -1.29 9.16
N ARG A 26 -12.80 -1.43 8.95
CA ARG A 26 -11.92 -2.17 9.85
C ARG A 26 -11.33 -1.29 10.96
N ARG A 27 -11.75 -0.04 11.04
CA ARG A 27 -11.29 0.93 12.06
C ARG A 27 -9.81 1.25 11.89
N ILE A 28 -9.35 1.29 10.65
CA ILE A 28 -7.99 1.69 10.31
C ILE A 28 -8.05 3.13 9.82
N HIS A 29 -7.17 3.98 10.33
CA HIS A 29 -7.06 5.35 9.84
C HIS A 29 -6.40 5.33 8.46
N VAL A 30 -6.87 6.18 7.56
CA VAL A 30 -6.42 6.16 6.17
C VAL A 30 -5.93 7.54 5.75
N LEU A 31 -4.79 7.55 5.07
CA LEU A 31 -4.27 8.72 4.40
C LEU A 31 -4.02 8.33 2.94
N SER A 32 -4.58 9.09 2.02
CA SER A 32 -4.39 8.84 0.59
C SER A 32 -3.54 9.93 -0.02
N VAL A 33 -2.55 9.53 -0.80
CA VAL A 33 -1.71 10.46 -1.56
C VAL A 33 -1.64 9.95 -3.00
N HIS A 34 -1.30 10.84 -3.93
CA HIS A 34 -1.41 10.55 -5.35
C HIS A 34 -0.09 10.57 -6.11
N THR A 35 0.98 10.95 -5.44
CA THR A 35 2.32 10.96 -6.04
C THR A 35 3.33 10.40 -5.07
N LEU A 36 4.47 9.96 -5.60
CA LEU A 36 5.54 9.45 -4.77
C LEU A 36 6.14 10.55 -3.90
N GLN A 37 6.19 11.78 -4.41
CA GLN A 37 6.71 12.90 -3.65
C GLN A 37 5.84 13.20 -2.43
N GLU A 38 4.52 13.18 -2.60
CA GLU A 38 3.61 13.35 -1.47
C GLU A 38 3.82 12.27 -0.42
N ALA A 39 4.00 11.02 -0.87
CA ALA A 39 4.24 9.91 0.02
C ALA A 39 5.54 10.10 0.82
N GLU A 40 6.59 10.52 0.13
CA GLU A 40 7.88 10.74 0.79
C GLU A 40 7.77 11.84 1.84
N ASP A 41 7.09 12.94 1.52
CA ASP A 41 6.88 14.03 2.47
C ASP A 41 6.13 13.54 3.70
N CYS A 42 5.09 12.72 3.51
CA CYS A 42 4.33 12.17 4.63
C CYS A 42 5.16 11.25 5.51
N LEU A 43 6.05 10.48 4.93
CA LEU A 43 6.88 9.55 5.69
C LEU A 43 7.90 10.25 6.59
N THR A 44 8.11 11.55 6.44
CA THR A 44 9.01 12.28 7.33
C THR A 44 8.39 12.48 8.72
N TYR A 45 7.07 12.40 8.83
CA TYR A 45 6.39 12.62 10.12
C TYR A 45 5.34 11.57 10.47
N LEU A 46 5.06 10.65 9.56
CA LEU A 46 4.04 9.62 9.77
C LEU A 46 4.65 8.24 9.56
N LYS A 47 4.33 7.31 10.47
CA LYS A 47 4.75 5.92 10.32
C LYS A 47 3.50 5.06 10.15
N PRO A 48 3.07 4.81 8.91
CA PRO A 48 1.88 3.97 8.70
C PRO A 48 2.19 2.52 9.06
N THR A 49 1.15 1.80 9.44
CA THR A 49 1.24 0.36 9.71
C THR A 49 1.40 -0.40 8.39
N VAL A 50 0.69 0.07 7.37
CA VAL A 50 0.68 -0.58 6.05
C VAL A 50 0.61 0.48 4.97
N ILE A 51 1.26 0.21 3.84
CA ILE A 51 1.20 1.06 2.65
C ILE A 51 0.66 0.23 1.49
N PHE A 52 -0.37 0.77 0.82
CA PHE A 52 -0.86 0.23 -0.44
C PHE A 52 -0.19 1.04 -1.54
N LEU A 53 0.59 0.40 -2.38
CA LEU A 53 1.47 1.07 -3.33
C LEU A 53 1.18 0.64 -4.76
N ASP A 54 0.74 1.58 -5.60
CA ASP A 54 0.65 1.34 -7.04
C ASP A 54 2.04 1.44 -7.67
N ASN A 55 2.18 0.98 -8.91
CA ASN A 55 3.47 1.00 -9.56
C ASN A 55 3.68 2.20 -10.49
N SER A 56 2.61 2.76 -11.05
CA SER A 56 2.74 3.81 -12.07
C SER A 56 2.32 5.17 -11.56
N PHE A 57 3.23 6.12 -11.57
CA PHE A 57 2.99 7.49 -11.15
C PHE A 57 3.61 8.47 -12.13
N PRO A 58 3.10 9.71 -12.19
CA PRO A 58 3.73 10.73 -13.04
C PRO A 58 5.19 10.99 -12.67
N ASP A 59 5.55 10.82 -11.39
CA ASP A 59 6.91 11.12 -10.92
C ASP A 59 7.75 9.87 -10.64
N GLY A 60 7.35 8.71 -11.15
CA GLY A 60 8.20 7.53 -11.04
C GLY A 60 7.45 6.22 -10.93
N LEU A 61 8.18 5.18 -10.58
CA LEU A 61 7.62 3.84 -10.42
C LEU A 61 7.59 3.46 -8.94
N GLY A 62 6.45 2.91 -8.50
CA GLY A 62 6.30 2.46 -7.12
C GLY A 62 7.34 1.44 -6.71
N ILE A 63 7.70 0.54 -7.65
CA ILE A 63 8.70 -0.49 -7.37
C ILE A 63 10.04 0.10 -6.93
N ASN A 64 10.38 1.30 -7.40
CA ASN A 64 11.60 1.96 -6.99
C ASN A 64 11.45 2.72 -5.67
N PHE A 65 10.23 2.86 -5.19
CA PHE A 65 9.95 3.57 -3.94
C PHE A 65 9.95 2.64 -2.72
N ILE A 66 9.92 1.34 -2.93
CA ILE A 66 9.90 0.36 -1.83
C ILE A 66 11.08 0.58 -0.88
N ARG A 67 12.25 0.85 -1.43
CA ARG A 67 13.43 1.11 -0.61
C ARG A 67 13.26 2.34 0.27
N ASN A 68 12.64 3.39 -0.28
CA ASN A 68 12.40 4.62 0.49
C ASN A 68 11.49 4.35 1.69
N ILE A 69 10.49 3.49 1.50
CA ILE A 69 9.59 3.11 2.59
C ILE A 69 10.37 2.39 3.67
N HIS A 70 11.19 1.41 3.30
CA HIS A 70 11.95 0.63 4.27
C HIS A 70 13.02 1.46 4.98
N LEU A 71 13.56 2.48 4.29
CA LEU A 71 14.49 3.40 4.93
C LEU A 71 13.81 4.26 5.99
N ALA A 72 12.53 4.57 5.79
CA ALA A 72 11.76 5.32 6.79
C ALA A 72 11.46 4.43 7.99
N ASP A 73 11.03 3.18 7.75
CA ASP A 73 10.76 2.20 8.80
C ASP A 73 10.60 0.84 8.13
N GLU A 74 11.51 -0.08 8.40
CA GLU A 74 11.48 -1.39 7.76
C GLU A 74 10.36 -2.28 8.28
N GLU A 75 9.64 -1.87 9.32
CA GLU A 75 8.51 -2.63 9.83
C GLU A 75 7.19 -2.30 9.12
N ILE A 76 7.18 -1.27 8.28
CA ILE A 76 5.98 -0.94 7.52
C ILE A 76 5.67 -2.08 6.56
N LYS A 77 4.42 -2.56 6.60
CA LYS A 77 3.97 -3.60 5.68
C LYS A 77 3.61 -2.97 4.35
N ILE A 78 4.00 -3.61 3.27
CA ILE A 78 3.76 -3.09 1.92
C ILE A 78 2.92 -4.08 1.14
N ILE A 79 1.80 -3.60 0.59
CA ILE A 79 0.95 -4.33 -0.33
C ILE A 79 1.05 -3.60 -1.65
N MET A 80 1.72 -4.20 -2.64
CA MET A 80 1.83 -3.57 -3.94
C MET A 80 0.62 -3.94 -4.79
N MET A 81 0.09 -2.96 -5.52
CA MET A 81 -1.08 -3.14 -6.38
C MET A 81 -0.73 -2.63 -7.76
N THR A 82 -1.00 -3.41 -8.81
CA THR A 82 -0.75 -2.92 -10.16
C THR A 82 -1.59 -3.67 -11.17
N ALA A 83 -1.96 -2.97 -12.25
CA ALA A 83 -2.62 -3.58 -13.40
C ALA A 83 -1.59 -4.21 -14.34
N GLU A 84 -0.32 -3.88 -14.16
CA GLU A 84 0.73 -4.41 -15.00
C GLU A 84 0.93 -5.90 -14.75
N SER A 85 1.07 -6.66 -15.82
CA SER A 85 1.17 -8.12 -15.75
C SER A 85 2.62 -8.63 -15.87
N ALA A 86 3.58 -7.73 -15.95
CA ALA A 86 4.98 -8.14 -16.12
C ALA A 86 5.48 -8.87 -14.88
N LYS A 87 5.87 -10.12 -15.10
CA LYS A 87 6.33 -10.97 -14.01
C LYS A 87 7.57 -10.42 -13.32
N TRP A 88 8.43 -9.72 -14.04
CA TRP A 88 9.64 -9.16 -13.46
C TRP A 88 9.32 -8.11 -12.37
N ILE A 89 8.19 -7.40 -12.53
CA ILE A 89 7.78 -6.41 -11.53
C ILE A 89 7.46 -7.12 -10.22
N GLU A 90 6.70 -8.21 -10.31
CA GLU A 90 6.34 -8.99 -9.12
C GLU A 90 7.58 -9.58 -8.45
N GLU A 91 8.49 -10.15 -9.25
CA GLU A 91 9.70 -10.75 -8.72
C GLU A 91 10.60 -9.70 -8.05
N LYS A 92 10.74 -8.55 -8.69
CA LYS A 92 11.56 -7.48 -8.12
C LYS A 92 10.94 -6.94 -6.84
N ALA A 93 9.61 -6.75 -6.82
CA ALA A 93 8.92 -6.25 -5.64
C ALA A 93 9.11 -7.21 -4.46
N LYS A 94 8.98 -8.52 -4.71
CA LYS A 94 9.20 -9.52 -3.67
C LYS A 94 10.63 -9.51 -3.17
N ALA A 95 11.60 -9.36 -4.08
CA ALA A 95 13.00 -9.28 -3.72
C ALA A 95 13.30 -8.04 -2.87
N GLU A 96 12.54 -6.96 -3.07
CA GLU A 96 12.69 -5.73 -2.29
C GLU A 96 11.95 -5.82 -0.94
N GLY A 97 11.24 -6.91 -0.69
CA GLY A 97 10.67 -7.18 0.63
C GLY A 97 9.24 -6.74 0.86
N ILE A 98 8.42 -6.69 -0.20
CA ILE A 98 6.99 -6.43 0.02
C ILE A 98 6.33 -7.63 0.67
N ASN A 99 5.21 -7.39 1.34
CA ASN A 99 4.47 -8.44 2.01
C ASN A 99 3.50 -9.17 1.09
N TYR A 100 2.80 -8.43 0.23
CA TYR A 100 1.85 -9.00 -0.70
C TYR A 100 1.82 -8.21 -2.01
N PHE A 101 1.52 -8.93 -3.09
CA PHE A 101 1.39 -8.34 -4.41
C PHE A 101 -0.03 -8.63 -4.92
N LEU A 102 -0.78 -7.58 -5.24
CA LEU A 102 -2.14 -7.69 -5.75
C LEU A 102 -2.21 -7.21 -7.19
N ARG A 103 -2.79 -8.03 -8.05
CA ARG A 103 -3.05 -7.63 -9.43
C ARG A 103 -4.42 -6.98 -9.52
N LYS A 104 -4.51 -5.83 -10.16
CA LYS A 104 -5.77 -5.15 -10.40
C LYS A 104 -6.45 -5.76 -11.64
N PRO A 105 -7.75 -5.95 -11.65
CA PRO A 105 -8.66 -5.77 -10.53
C PRO A 105 -8.58 -6.95 -9.55
N PHE A 106 -8.73 -6.67 -8.28
CA PHE A 106 -8.75 -7.73 -7.27
C PHE A 106 -10.12 -7.74 -6.57
N SER A 107 -10.47 -8.90 -6.00
CA SER A 107 -11.74 -9.04 -5.30
C SER A 107 -11.62 -8.54 -3.87
N MET A 108 -12.77 -8.15 -3.30
CA MET A 108 -12.82 -7.77 -1.89
C MET A 108 -12.43 -8.95 -1.00
N GLU A 109 -12.79 -10.17 -1.42
CA GLU A 109 -12.43 -11.36 -0.66
C GLU A 109 -10.92 -11.53 -0.56
N THR A 110 -10.22 -11.37 -1.69
CA THR A 110 -8.76 -11.46 -1.70
C THR A 110 -8.14 -10.39 -0.80
N LEU A 111 -8.63 -9.16 -0.91
CA LEU A 111 -8.12 -8.07 -0.09
C LEU A 111 -8.36 -8.34 1.40
N ASN A 112 -9.57 -8.73 1.77
CA ASN A 112 -9.88 -9.00 3.16
C ASN A 112 -9.05 -10.15 3.73
N THR A 113 -8.78 -11.16 2.91
CA THR A 113 -7.92 -12.28 3.33
C THR A 113 -6.51 -11.79 3.67
N ILE A 114 -5.97 -10.90 2.84
CA ILE A 114 -4.65 -10.33 3.07
C ILE A 114 -4.65 -9.47 4.34
N LEU A 115 -5.67 -8.63 4.50
CA LEU A 115 -5.77 -7.78 5.70
C LEU A 115 -5.85 -8.63 6.95
N ASP A 116 -6.59 -9.73 6.92
CA ASP A 116 -6.68 -10.66 8.06
C ASP A 116 -5.33 -11.29 8.36
N LYS A 117 -4.60 -11.72 7.33
CA LYS A 117 -3.29 -12.34 7.52
C LYS A 117 -2.27 -11.37 8.10
N LEU A 118 -2.39 -10.10 7.77
CA LEU A 118 -1.52 -9.06 8.31
C LEU A 118 -2.03 -8.50 9.63
N GLU A 119 -3.14 -9.04 10.13
CA GLU A 119 -3.75 -8.61 11.39
C GLU A 119 -4.08 -7.12 11.37
N LEU A 120 -4.61 -6.65 10.25
CA LEU A 120 -4.96 -5.24 10.06
C LEU A 120 -6.44 -5.02 10.34
N GLY A 121 -6.69 -4.17 11.31
CA GLY A 121 -8.03 -3.78 11.69
C GLY A 121 -8.70 -4.82 12.54
N ARG A 122 -9.98 -4.68 12.66
CA ARG A 122 -10.93 -5.40 13.48
C ARG A 122 -10.42 -6.60 14.29
N ASN A 123 -11.20 -6.95 15.16
CA ASN A 123 -10.97 -8.07 16.05
C ASN A 123 -11.98 -9.16 15.86
#